data_efe84a17d916d88faae7560efbe1fe06
#
_entry.id   efe84a17d916d88faae7560efbe1fe06
#
_cell.length_a   1.000
_cell.length_b   1.000
_cell.length_c   1.000
_cell.angle_alpha   90.00
_cell.angle_beta   90.00
_cell.angle_gamma   90.00
#
_symmetry.space_group_name_H-M   'P 1'
#
loop_
_entity.id
_entity.type
_entity.pdbx_description
1 polymer ?
#
loop_
_entity_poly.entity_id
_entity_poly.type
_entity_poly.pdbx_seq_one_letter_code
_entity_poly.pdbx_strand_id
1 'polypeptide(L)'
;MSWSSAFETVSCAADRCRRCGACAPRCEVLQPAGDALTVGGLAAAFAEAGNAEGVSGLAHARPDLVFAVRRCCMDDFCTLICPDGIEARPVFAALRELLALAGVTGTDGFTMTQVDREWHIFSAYRAVHGIYYTDLPLLENAREWGADTLFFPGCSLASYAPELTRAVFAWLREQGMEVALSVDCCGSPLRSGGFADRCEAFKHRLAERAVLILYCMHLSNFEEDAVCC
;
A
#
# COMPACT_ATOMS: atom_id res chain seq x y z
N MET A 1 -6.17 5.18 10.54
CA MET A 1 -7.29 4.36 11.09
C MET A 1 -6.91 3.99 12.53
N SER A 2 -7.85 3.99 13.48
CA SER A 2 -7.56 3.63 14.87
C SER A 2 -7.68 2.12 15.08
N TRP A 3 -7.11 1.61 16.18
CA TRP A 3 -7.32 0.21 16.58
C TRP A 3 -8.80 -0.18 16.53
N SER A 4 -9.68 0.65 17.07
CA SER A 4 -11.12 0.38 17.13
C SER A 4 -11.75 0.18 15.75
N SER A 5 -11.41 1.01 14.78
CA SER A 5 -11.96 0.90 13.42
C SER A 5 -11.45 -0.34 12.69
N ALA A 6 -10.14 -0.63 12.79
CA ALA A 6 -9.58 -1.85 12.22
C ALA A 6 -10.17 -3.10 12.86
N PHE A 7 -10.30 -3.10 14.19
CA PHE A 7 -10.86 -4.19 14.96
C PHE A 7 -12.34 -4.44 14.63
N GLU A 8 -13.14 -3.37 14.48
CA GLU A 8 -14.56 -3.46 14.08
C GLU A 8 -14.70 -4.11 12.68
N THR A 9 -13.89 -3.69 11.73
CA THR A 9 -13.88 -4.28 10.37
C THR A 9 -13.59 -5.79 10.41
N VAL A 10 -12.60 -6.19 11.20
CA VAL A 10 -12.20 -7.60 11.37
C VAL A 10 -13.29 -8.39 12.09
N SER A 11 -13.84 -7.87 13.17
CA SER A 11 -14.91 -8.54 13.94
C SER A 11 -16.18 -8.71 13.11
N CYS A 12 -16.58 -7.68 12.36
CA CYS A 12 -17.74 -7.77 11.46
C CYS A 12 -17.55 -8.88 10.41
N ALA A 13 -16.37 -9.00 9.83
CA ALA A 13 -16.07 -10.04 8.85
C ALA A 13 -16.06 -11.44 9.49
N ALA A 14 -15.55 -11.56 10.70
CA ALA A 14 -15.55 -12.81 11.48
C ALA A 14 -16.96 -13.32 11.76
N ASP A 15 -17.87 -12.41 12.15
CA ASP A 15 -19.26 -12.72 12.50
C ASP A 15 -20.11 -13.05 11.26
N ARG A 16 -19.88 -12.35 10.16
CA ARG A 16 -20.65 -12.54 8.89
C ARG A 16 -20.24 -13.79 8.14
N CYS A 17 -19.01 -14.27 8.30
CA CYS A 17 -18.49 -15.39 7.53
C CYS A 17 -19.02 -16.73 8.03
N ARG A 18 -19.80 -17.43 7.21
CA ARG A 18 -20.25 -18.81 7.49
C ARG A 18 -19.14 -19.87 7.34
N ARG A 19 -17.90 -19.47 7.04
CA ARG A 19 -16.73 -20.36 6.85
C ARG A 19 -16.95 -21.44 5.80
N CYS A 20 -17.64 -21.12 4.71
CA CYS A 20 -17.99 -22.07 3.65
C CYS A 20 -16.78 -22.59 2.84
N GLY A 21 -15.60 -21.98 3.03
CA GLY A 21 -14.36 -22.38 2.37
C GLY A 21 -14.21 -21.96 0.92
N ALA A 22 -15.19 -21.27 0.30
CA ALA A 22 -15.17 -20.95 -1.12
C ALA A 22 -13.92 -20.15 -1.58
N CYS A 23 -13.38 -19.27 -0.73
CA CYS A 23 -12.22 -18.44 -1.03
C CYS A 23 -10.88 -19.20 -0.95
N ALA A 24 -10.76 -20.24 -0.11
CA ALA A 24 -9.48 -20.90 0.17
C ALA A 24 -8.91 -21.70 -1.00
N PRO A 25 -9.66 -22.57 -1.72
CA PRO A 25 -9.10 -23.46 -2.74
C PRO A 25 -8.49 -22.77 -3.95
N ARG A 26 -8.82 -21.49 -4.14
CA ARG A 26 -8.39 -20.71 -5.31
C ARG A 26 -7.37 -19.61 -4.95
N CYS A 27 -6.95 -19.56 -3.70
CA CYS A 27 -6.01 -18.58 -3.21
C CYS A 27 -4.70 -19.28 -2.79
N GLU A 28 -3.62 -19.02 -3.50
CA GLU A 28 -2.29 -19.56 -3.19
C GLU A 28 -1.79 -19.15 -1.80
N VAL A 29 -2.35 -18.10 -1.22
CA VAL A 29 -1.98 -17.59 0.10
C VAL A 29 -2.74 -18.31 1.22
N LEU A 30 -4.02 -18.63 1.01
CA LEU A 30 -4.88 -19.29 2.01
C LEU A 30 -4.75 -20.81 1.96
N GLN A 31 -4.51 -21.38 0.77
CA GLN A 31 -4.44 -22.83 0.57
C GLN A 31 -3.32 -23.53 1.36
N PRO A 32 -2.09 -22.99 1.47
CA PRO A 32 -0.98 -23.67 2.15
C PRO A 32 -1.10 -23.71 3.68
N ALA A 33 -1.99 -22.95 4.27
CA ALA A 33 -2.08 -22.80 5.72
C ALA A 33 -2.92 -23.89 6.43
N GLY A 34 -3.10 -25.05 5.81
CA GLY A 34 -3.81 -26.19 6.41
C GLY A 34 -5.32 -26.04 6.32
N ASP A 35 -6.07 -26.73 7.20
CA ASP A 35 -7.54 -26.79 7.15
C ASP A 35 -8.20 -25.45 6.83
N ALA A 36 -8.40 -25.21 5.54
CA ALA A 36 -9.17 -24.13 4.91
C ALA A 36 -9.20 -22.79 5.67
N LEU A 37 -8.05 -22.10 5.74
CA LEU A 37 -8.04 -20.71 6.14
C LEU A 37 -8.96 -19.94 5.16
N THR A 38 -10.01 -19.38 5.69
CA THR A 38 -10.91 -18.48 4.97
C THR A 38 -10.62 -17.05 5.40
N VAL A 39 -11.08 -16.07 4.62
CA VAL A 39 -10.99 -14.64 5.02
C VAL A 39 -11.60 -14.44 6.41
N GLY A 40 -12.78 -14.99 6.66
CA GLY A 40 -13.43 -14.90 7.98
C GLY A 40 -12.77 -15.75 9.06
N GLY A 41 -12.07 -16.83 8.71
CA GLY A 41 -11.30 -17.61 9.67
C GLY A 41 -10.07 -16.84 10.17
N LEU A 42 -9.37 -16.13 9.24
CA LEU A 42 -8.32 -15.19 9.62
C LEU A 42 -8.88 -14.07 10.50
N ALA A 43 -9.98 -13.46 10.10
CA ALA A 43 -10.62 -12.39 10.83
C ALA A 43 -11.01 -12.85 12.25
N ALA A 44 -11.57 -14.05 12.40
CA ALA A 44 -11.95 -14.61 13.70
C ALA A 44 -10.74 -14.80 14.64
N ALA A 45 -9.63 -15.33 14.13
CA ALA A 45 -8.43 -15.51 14.95
C ALA A 45 -7.90 -14.18 15.51
N PHE A 46 -7.95 -13.10 14.71
CA PHE A 46 -7.55 -11.78 15.17
C PHE A 46 -8.59 -11.12 16.08
N ALA A 47 -9.87 -11.32 15.83
CA ALA A 47 -10.95 -10.85 16.72
C ALA A 47 -10.87 -11.52 18.11
N GLU A 48 -10.60 -12.82 18.18
CA GLU A 48 -10.40 -13.56 19.42
C GLU A 48 -9.17 -13.06 20.21
N ALA A 49 -8.12 -12.59 19.53
CA ALA A 49 -6.96 -11.99 20.17
C ALA A 49 -7.29 -10.68 20.92
N GLY A 50 -8.28 -9.92 20.46
CA GLY A 50 -8.97 -8.84 21.19
C GLY A 50 -8.19 -7.53 21.33
N ASN A 51 -6.89 -7.55 21.56
CA ASN A 51 -6.05 -6.37 21.80
C ASN A 51 -4.62 -6.54 21.22
N ALA A 52 -3.81 -5.50 21.34
CA ALA A 52 -2.45 -5.49 20.76
C ALA A 52 -1.55 -6.60 21.31
N GLU A 53 -1.64 -6.87 22.61
CA GLU A 53 -0.86 -7.95 23.27
C GLU A 53 -1.31 -9.33 22.77
N GLY A 54 -2.63 -9.55 22.66
CA GLY A 54 -3.19 -10.77 22.11
C GLY A 54 -2.82 -10.98 20.64
N VAL A 55 -2.86 -9.94 19.80
CA VAL A 55 -2.43 -10.02 18.39
C VAL A 55 -0.92 -10.30 18.30
N SER A 56 -0.10 -9.71 19.18
CA SER A 56 1.33 -10.04 19.26
C SER A 56 1.56 -11.49 19.67
N GLY A 57 0.81 -11.97 20.67
CA GLY A 57 0.83 -13.39 21.09
C GLY A 57 0.39 -14.34 19.98
N LEU A 58 -0.71 -14.02 19.30
CA LEU A 58 -1.19 -14.77 18.13
C LEU A 58 -0.11 -14.85 17.03
N ALA A 59 0.56 -13.74 16.75
CA ALA A 59 1.61 -13.69 15.71
C ALA A 59 2.80 -14.61 16.04
N HIS A 60 3.15 -14.76 17.31
CA HIS A 60 4.19 -15.69 17.76
C HIS A 60 3.71 -17.15 17.70
N ALA A 61 2.47 -17.42 18.12
CA ALA A 61 1.92 -18.77 18.14
C ALA A 61 1.54 -19.29 16.75
N ARG A 62 1.13 -18.39 15.84
CA ARG A 62 0.62 -18.70 14.51
C ARG A 62 1.27 -17.82 13.42
N PRO A 63 2.58 -17.99 13.17
CA PRO A 63 3.29 -17.23 12.14
C PRO A 63 2.72 -17.48 10.73
N ASP A 64 2.07 -18.60 10.51
CA ASP A 64 1.35 -18.94 9.29
C ASP A 64 0.22 -17.95 8.97
N LEU A 65 -0.52 -17.49 9.97
CA LEU A 65 -1.58 -16.48 9.82
C LEU A 65 -1.00 -15.13 9.43
N VAL A 66 0.09 -14.71 10.10
CA VAL A 66 0.81 -13.47 9.77
C VAL A 66 1.32 -13.51 8.34
N PHE A 67 1.88 -14.66 7.94
CA PHE A 67 2.36 -14.88 6.60
C PHE A 67 1.23 -14.75 5.56
N ALA A 68 0.08 -15.38 5.81
CA ALA A 68 -1.10 -15.27 4.95
C ALA A 68 -1.59 -13.82 4.82
N VAL A 69 -1.70 -13.09 5.93
CA VAL A 69 -2.13 -11.68 5.93
C VAL A 69 -1.17 -10.80 5.11
N ARG A 70 0.14 -11.01 5.25
CA ARG A 70 1.15 -10.19 4.58
C ARG A 70 1.31 -10.52 3.10
N ARG A 71 1.14 -11.76 2.70
CA ARG A 71 1.29 -12.20 1.31
C ARG A 71 0.07 -11.97 0.43
N CYS A 72 -1.07 -11.66 1.00
CA CYS A 72 -2.25 -11.33 0.21
C CYS A 72 -1.95 -10.17 -0.75
N CYS A 73 -2.14 -10.37 -2.04
CA CYS A 73 -1.95 -9.32 -3.06
C CYS A 73 -3.12 -8.32 -3.13
N MET A 74 -4.19 -8.57 -2.36
CA MET A 74 -5.39 -7.73 -2.32
C MET A 74 -6.07 -7.56 -3.70
N ASP A 75 -6.05 -8.63 -4.51
CA ASP A 75 -6.69 -8.67 -5.85
C ASP A 75 -8.22 -8.70 -5.80
N ASP A 76 -8.77 -8.82 -4.60
CA ASP A 76 -10.21 -8.81 -4.32
C ASP A 76 -10.99 -10.01 -4.89
N PHE A 77 -10.29 -11.02 -5.37
CA PHE A 77 -10.92 -12.23 -5.90
C PHE A 77 -11.81 -12.93 -4.86
N CYS A 78 -11.38 -12.92 -3.59
CA CYS A 78 -12.16 -13.48 -2.49
C CYS A 78 -13.53 -12.82 -2.33
N THR A 79 -13.63 -11.52 -2.57
CA THR A 79 -14.89 -10.75 -2.56
C THR A 79 -15.85 -11.24 -3.64
N LEU A 80 -15.33 -11.42 -4.86
CA LEU A 80 -16.14 -11.83 -6.02
C LEU A 80 -16.82 -13.19 -5.86
N ILE A 81 -16.15 -14.10 -5.13
CA ILE A 81 -16.65 -15.48 -4.94
C ILE A 81 -17.33 -15.69 -3.58
N CYS A 82 -17.37 -14.68 -2.72
CA CYS A 82 -17.92 -14.79 -1.38
C CYS A 82 -19.45 -14.79 -1.41
N PRO A 83 -20.12 -15.89 -0.98
CA PRO A 83 -21.59 -15.93 -0.96
C PRO A 83 -22.19 -15.02 0.13
N ASP A 84 -21.39 -14.61 1.13
CA ASP A 84 -21.82 -13.71 2.20
C ASP A 84 -21.51 -12.23 1.89
N GLY A 85 -20.93 -11.95 0.71
CA GLY A 85 -20.59 -10.58 0.29
C GLY A 85 -19.55 -9.92 1.20
N ILE A 86 -18.57 -10.68 1.70
CA ILE A 86 -17.47 -10.13 2.51
C ILE A 86 -16.47 -9.47 1.57
N GLU A 87 -16.23 -8.19 1.78
CA GLU A 87 -15.20 -7.43 1.08
C GLU A 87 -13.83 -7.77 1.67
N ALA A 88 -13.06 -8.59 0.95
CA ALA A 88 -11.80 -9.13 1.45
C ALA A 88 -10.70 -8.07 1.60
N ARG A 89 -10.63 -7.11 0.68
CA ARG A 89 -9.60 -6.07 0.69
C ARG A 89 -9.61 -5.20 1.94
N PRO A 90 -10.74 -4.63 2.40
CA PRO A 90 -10.82 -3.92 3.67
C PRO A 90 -10.43 -4.79 4.87
N VAL A 91 -10.82 -6.07 4.87
CA VAL A 91 -10.47 -7.00 5.95
C VAL A 91 -8.95 -7.22 6.02
N PHE A 92 -8.29 -7.50 4.90
CA PHE A 92 -6.83 -7.67 4.87
C PHE A 92 -6.08 -6.38 5.22
N ALA A 93 -6.59 -5.22 4.79
CA ALA A 93 -6.03 -3.93 5.19
C ALA A 93 -6.10 -3.74 6.71
N ALA A 94 -7.26 -4.01 7.32
CA ALA A 94 -7.46 -3.94 8.76
C ALA A 94 -6.59 -4.94 9.53
N LEU A 95 -6.46 -6.19 9.05
CA LEU A 95 -5.59 -7.19 9.65
C LEU A 95 -4.11 -6.74 9.67
N ARG A 96 -3.63 -6.14 8.57
CA ARG A 96 -2.27 -5.59 8.50
C ARG A 96 -2.08 -4.42 9.46
N GLU A 97 -3.10 -3.59 9.61
CA GLU A 97 -3.07 -2.47 10.55
C GLU A 97 -3.04 -2.95 11.99
N LEU A 98 -3.84 -3.95 12.36
CA LEU A 98 -3.76 -4.57 13.69
C LEU A 98 -2.38 -5.15 13.98
N LEU A 99 -1.74 -5.81 12.99
CA LEU A 99 -0.37 -6.29 13.12
C LEU A 99 0.63 -5.14 13.34
N ALA A 100 0.50 -4.05 12.58
CA ALA A 100 1.39 -2.89 12.71
C ALA A 100 1.20 -2.19 14.07
N LEU A 101 -0.05 -2.01 14.50
CA LEU A 101 -0.38 -1.40 15.81
C LEU A 101 0.02 -2.29 17.00
N ALA A 102 0.05 -3.61 16.81
CA ALA A 102 0.57 -4.57 17.78
C ALA A 102 2.11 -4.68 17.80
N GLY A 103 2.81 -3.87 17.00
CA GLY A 103 4.28 -3.92 16.89
C GLY A 103 4.82 -5.14 16.13
N VAL A 104 3.96 -5.92 15.48
CA VAL A 104 4.35 -7.06 14.65
C VAL A 104 4.75 -6.58 13.26
N THR A 105 5.82 -5.79 13.19
CA THR A 105 6.25 -5.15 11.94
C THR A 105 7.23 -5.98 11.12
N GLY A 106 7.72 -7.07 11.66
CA GLY A 106 8.58 -8.07 11.00
C GLY A 106 9.91 -7.56 10.46
N THR A 107 10.82 -8.49 10.29
CA THR A 107 12.14 -8.28 9.63
C THR A 107 12.08 -8.55 8.13
N ASP A 108 10.94 -8.86 7.60
CA ASP A 108 10.66 -9.49 6.32
C ASP A 108 10.37 -8.47 5.20
N GLY A 109 11.33 -7.72 4.77
CA GLY A 109 11.19 -6.86 3.59
C GLY A 109 10.19 -5.68 3.71
N PHE A 110 9.19 -5.76 4.60
CA PHE A 110 8.24 -4.67 4.85
C PHE A 110 8.92 -3.38 5.34
N THR A 111 10.06 -3.49 5.99
CA THR A 111 10.85 -2.32 6.40
C THR A 111 11.31 -1.51 5.19
N MET A 112 11.69 -2.17 4.11
CA MET A 112 12.14 -1.52 2.88
C MET A 112 10.99 -0.87 2.08
N THR A 113 9.75 -1.26 2.33
CA THR A 113 8.56 -0.65 1.69
C THR A 113 8.05 0.59 2.41
N GLN A 114 8.66 0.98 3.55
CA GLN A 114 8.31 2.18 4.29
C GLN A 114 8.89 3.41 3.60
N VAL A 115 8.16 3.87 2.58
CA VAL A 115 8.58 4.94 1.65
C VAL A 115 8.65 6.35 2.25
N ASP A 116 8.24 6.51 3.48
CA ASP A 116 8.38 7.73 4.29
C ASP A 116 9.73 7.83 5.02
N ARG A 117 10.60 6.85 4.84
CA ARG A 117 11.98 6.84 5.29
C ARG A 117 12.92 7.29 4.17
N GLU A 118 14.06 7.84 4.53
CA GLU A 118 15.11 8.23 3.58
C GLU A 118 15.54 7.06 2.69
N TRP A 119 15.83 5.92 3.33
CA TRP A 119 16.20 4.69 2.62
C TRP A 119 15.02 3.72 2.58
N HIS A 120 14.49 3.53 1.40
CA HIS A 120 13.43 2.59 1.09
C HIS A 120 13.72 1.90 -0.25
N ILE A 121 12.93 0.89 -0.61
CA ILE A 121 13.20 0.03 -1.77
C ILE A 121 13.46 0.83 -3.06
N PHE A 122 12.70 1.89 -3.32
CA PHE A 122 12.85 2.67 -4.55
C PHE A 122 14.06 3.61 -4.51
N SER A 123 14.34 4.29 -3.40
CA SER A 123 15.51 5.14 -3.27
C SER A 123 16.81 4.33 -3.29
N ALA A 124 16.84 3.19 -2.59
CA ALA A 124 17.96 2.28 -2.61
C ALA A 124 18.20 1.70 -4.01
N TYR A 125 17.14 1.27 -4.69
CA TYR A 125 17.25 0.76 -6.07
C TYR A 125 17.86 1.80 -7.00
N ARG A 126 17.33 3.04 -6.99
CA ARG A 126 17.86 4.12 -7.82
C ARG A 126 19.34 4.41 -7.51
N ALA A 127 19.71 4.47 -6.23
CA ALA A 127 21.08 4.71 -5.83
C ALA A 127 22.04 3.61 -6.32
N VAL A 128 21.68 2.34 -6.16
CA VAL A 128 22.49 1.19 -6.62
C VAL A 128 22.65 1.18 -8.14
N HIS A 129 21.62 1.56 -8.87
CA HIS A 129 21.63 1.56 -10.35
C HIS A 129 22.05 2.89 -10.97
N GLY A 130 22.46 3.88 -10.17
CA GLY A 130 22.92 5.18 -10.68
C GLY A 130 21.83 5.97 -11.40
N ILE A 131 20.57 5.81 -11.00
CA ILE A 131 19.42 6.49 -11.58
C ILE A 131 19.19 7.81 -10.87
N TYR A 132 19.51 8.90 -11.53
CA TYR A 132 19.37 10.27 -11.02
C TYR A 132 18.56 11.11 -12.00
N TYR A 133 17.85 12.12 -11.50
CA TYR A 133 17.05 13.07 -12.27
C TYR A 133 17.46 14.53 -11.97
N THR A 134 18.66 14.74 -11.45
CA THR A 134 19.17 16.06 -11.06
C THR A 134 19.39 17.01 -12.24
N ASP A 135 19.38 16.50 -13.46
CA ASP A 135 19.44 17.22 -14.73
C ASP A 135 18.05 17.71 -15.20
N LEU A 136 16.98 17.38 -14.49
CA LEU A 136 15.62 17.79 -14.82
C LEU A 136 15.06 18.75 -13.75
N PRO A 137 14.07 19.60 -14.11
CA PRO A 137 13.29 20.34 -13.12
C PRO A 137 12.60 19.38 -12.16
N LEU A 138 13.01 19.38 -10.90
CA LEU A 138 12.40 18.56 -9.84
C LEU A 138 11.38 19.36 -9.05
N LEU A 139 10.49 18.66 -8.33
CA LEU A 139 9.48 19.26 -7.47
C LEU A 139 10.07 20.24 -6.45
N GLU A 140 11.26 19.94 -5.90
CA GLU A 140 11.94 20.76 -4.90
C GLU A 140 12.26 22.17 -5.42
N ASN A 141 12.53 22.30 -6.70
CA ASN A 141 12.91 23.56 -7.35
C ASN A 141 11.95 23.96 -8.48
N ALA A 142 10.74 23.40 -8.50
CA ALA A 142 9.75 23.62 -9.56
C ALA A 142 9.47 25.12 -9.81
N ARG A 143 9.38 25.92 -8.75
CA ARG A 143 9.14 27.37 -8.83
C ARG A 143 10.30 28.14 -9.48
N GLU A 144 11.52 27.71 -9.25
CA GLU A 144 12.72 28.32 -9.84
C GLU A 144 12.77 28.11 -11.37
N TRP A 145 12.17 27.01 -11.83
CA TRP A 145 12.04 26.65 -13.23
C TRP A 145 10.76 27.17 -13.89
N GLY A 146 9.91 27.90 -13.12
CA GLY A 146 8.62 28.40 -13.62
C GLY A 146 7.61 27.28 -13.91
N ALA A 147 7.80 26.09 -13.35
CA ALA A 147 6.88 24.98 -13.55
C ALA A 147 5.60 25.20 -12.76
N ASP A 148 4.46 25.07 -13.42
CA ASP A 148 3.12 25.12 -12.87
C ASP A 148 2.44 23.75 -12.80
N THR A 149 3.06 22.76 -13.44
CA THR A 149 2.54 21.40 -13.59
C THR A 149 3.52 20.39 -13.03
N LEU A 150 3.01 19.38 -12.30
CA LEU A 150 3.82 18.30 -11.77
C LEU A 150 3.59 17.02 -12.56
N PHE A 151 4.65 16.47 -13.14
CA PHE A 151 4.66 15.10 -13.64
C PHE A 151 5.03 14.15 -12.51
N PHE A 152 4.10 13.30 -12.14
CA PHE A 152 4.24 12.30 -11.08
C PHE A 152 4.17 10.89 -11.66
N PRO A 153 5.28 10.30 -12.13
CA PRO A 153 5.30 8.95 -12.72
C PRO A 153 5.10 7.84 -11.69
N GLY A 154 5.18 8.17 -10.41
CA GLY A 154 5.24 7.22 -9.31
C GLY A 154 6.60 6.57 -9.14
N CYS A 155 6.83 6.03 -7.95
CA CYS A 155 8.12 5.48 -7.56
C CYS A 155 8.57 4.27 -8.42
N SER A 156 7.63 3.44 -8.87
CA SER A 156 7.94 2.26 -9.68
C SER A 156 8.45 2.63 -11.06
N LEU A 157 7.74 3.52 -11.77
CA LEU A 157 8.15 3.93 -13.11
C LEU A 157 9.48 4.69 -13.06
N ALA A 158 9.61 5.63 -12.10
CA ALA A 158 10.84 6.39 -11.91
C ALA A 158 12.05 5.52 -11.53
N SER A 159 11.84 4.34 -10.94
CA SER A 159 12.94 3.46 -10.54
C SER A 159 13.22 2.36 -11.56
N TYR A 160 12.18 1.71 -12.08
CA TYR A 160 12.35 0.51 -12.91
C TYR A 160 12.31 0.77 -14.42
N ALA A 161 11.83 1.95 -14.83
CA ALA A 161 11.81 2.36 -16.24
C ALA A 161 12.21 3.84 -16.40
N PRO A 162 13.46 4.21 -16.02
CA PRO A 162 13.91 5.60 -16.03
C PRO A 162 13.90 6.21 -17.43
N GLU A 163 14.20 5.44 -18.47
CA GLU A 163 14.18 5.91 -19.86
C GLU A 163 12.76 6.30 -20.28
N LEU A 164 11.76 5.52 -19.90
CA LEU A 164 10.35 5.84 -20.17
C LEU A 164 9.92 7.09 -19.40
N THR A 165 10.32 7.21 -18.14
CA THR A 165 10.07 8.42 -17.33
C THR A 165 10.62 9.67 -18.02
N ARG A 166 11.86 9.62 -18.50
CA ARG A 166 12.49 10.72 -19.23
C ARG A 166 11.82 11.02 -20.57
N ALA A 167 11.45 9.97 -21.32
CA ALA A 167 10.77 10.14 -22.62
C ALA A 167 9.41 10.83 -22.45
N VAL A 168 8.62 10.42 -21.46
CA VAL A 168 7.33 11.07 -21.16
C VAL A 168 7.54 12.51 -20.70
N PHE A 169 8.52 12.76 -19.83
CA PHE A 169 8.85 14.11 -19.39
C PHE A 169 9.21 15.01 -20.58
N ALA A 170 10.09 14.56 -21.47
CA ALA A 170 10.50 15.29 -22.66
C ALA A 170 9.30 15.57 -23.59
N TRP A 171 8.45 14.58 -23.81
CA TRP A 171 7.24 14.74 -24.62
C TRP A 171 6.29 15.79 -24.05
N LEU A 172 6.07 15.82 -22.72
CA LEU A 172 5.24 16.85 -22.07
C LEU A 172 5.81 18.26 -22.31
N ARG A 173 7.14 18.41 -22.21
CA ARG A 173 7.84 19.67 -22.50
C ARG A 173 7.68 20.08 -23.96
N GLU A 174 7.77 19.15 -24.90
CA GLU A 174 7.54 19.39 -26.34
C GLU A 174 6.11 19.84 -26.64
N GLN A 175 5.13 19.43 -25.81
CA GLN A 175 3.76 19.95 -25.91
C GLN A 175 3.58 21.36 -25.32
N GLY A 176 4.67 22.01 -24.89
CA GLY A 176 4.65 23.37 -24.35
C GLY A 176 4.26 23.45 -22.87
N MET A 177 4.31 22.34 -22.14
CA MET A 177 3.98 22.32 -20.72
C MET A 177 5.20 22.66 -19.86
N GLU A 178 5.02 23.56 -18.91
CA GLU A 178 6.05 23.88 -17.90
C GLU A 178 5.98 22.88 -16.75
N VAL A 179 6.69 21.76 -16.92
CA VAL A 179 6.58 20.57 -16.06
C VAL A 179 7.78 20.43 -15.15
N ALA A 180 7.54 20.16 -13.88
CA ALA A 180 8.53 19.58 -12.94
C ALA A 180 8.25 18.09 -12.69
N LEU A 181 9.32 17.33 -12.44
CA LEU A 181 9.25 15.90 -12.13
C LEU A 181 9.23 15.68 -10.62
N SER A 182 8.32 14.81 -10.14
CA SER A 182 8.43 14.22 -8.80
C SER A 182 8.80 12.74 -8.90
N VAL A 183 9.82 12.35 -8.18
CA VAL A 183 10.21 10.94 -8.00
C VAL A 183 9.70 10.36 -6.68
N ASP A 184 8.80 11.07 -6.02
CA ASP A 184 8.17 10.66 -4.77
C ASP A 184 7.26 9.44 -4.97
N CYS A 185 6.87 8.84 -3.86
CA CYS A 185 5.90 7.75 -3.82
C CYS A 185 4.51 8.29 -3.49
N CYS A 186 3.46 7.62 -3.93
CA CYS A 186 2.07 7.92 -3.54
C CYS A 186 1.73 7.48 -2.10
N GLY A 187 2.61 6.75 -1.42
CA GLY A 187 2.36 6.21 -0.08
C GLY A 187 1.66 4.84 -0.06
N SER A 188 1.25 4.30 -1.21
CA SER A 188 0.56 2.99 -1.27
C SER A 188 1.30 1.86 -0.53
N PRO A 189 2.64 1.74 -0.58
CA PRO A 189 3.35 0.73 0.19
C PRO A 189 3.18 0.86 1.71
N LEU A 190 3.02 2.09 2.23
CA LEU A 190 2.70 2.30 3.65
C LEU A 190 1.31 1.75 3.99
N ARG A 191 0.31 2.09 3.19
CA ARG A 191 -1.06 1.58 3.38
C ARG A 191 -1.08 0.06 3.29
N SER A 192 -0.43 -0.51 2.27
CA SER A 192 -0.34 -1.96 2.09
C SER A 192 0.43 -2.65 3.22
N GLY A 193 1.32 -1.94 3.91
CA GLY A 193 2.04 -2.42 5.09
C GLY A 193 1.25 -2.33 6.40
N GLY A 194 0.04 -1.74 6.40
CA GLY A 194 -0.76 -1.51 7.60
C GLY A 194 -0.43 -0.20 8.33
N PHE A 195 0.26 0.75 7.66
CA PHE A 195 0.62 2.05 8.23
C PHE A 195 -0.28 3.16 7.67
N ALA A 196 -1.60 3.03 7.85
CA ALA A 196 -2.59 3.93 7.25
C ALA A 196 -2.36 5.40 7.63
N ASP A 197 -2.16 5.71 8.91
CA ASP A 197 -1.94 7.09 9.38
C ASP A 197 -0.66 7.71 8.81
N ARG A 198 0.42 6.91 8.69
CA ARG A 198 1.68 7.36 8.06
C ARG A 198 1.49 7.59 6.56
N CYS A 199 0.65 6.77 5.90
CA CYS A 199 0.30 6.96 4.50
C CYS A 199 -0.43 8.29 4.30
N GLU A 200 -1.42 8.60 5.11
CA GLU A 200 -2.17 9.86 5.01
C GLU A 200 -1.27 11.08 5.30
N ALA A 201 -0.45 11.02 6.34
CA ALA A 201 0.52 12.07 6.62
C ALA A 201 1.54 12.26 5.48
N PHE A 202 1.94 11.17 4.82
CA PHE A 202 2.84 11.22 3.66
C PHE A 202 2.17 11.88 2.45
N LYS A 203 0.93 11.50 2.14
CA LYS A 203 0.14 12.10 1.05
C LYS A 203 -0.08 13.61 1.26
N HIS A 204 -0.38 13.99 2.50
CA HIS A 204 -0.60 15.41 2.84
C HIS A 204 0.64 16.24 2.55
N ARG A 205 1.82 15.78 3.01
CA ARG A 205 3.09 16.45 2.70
C ARG A 205 3.39 16.53 1.20
N LEU A 206 3.04 15.49 0.44
CA LEU A 206 3.21 15.51 -1.02
C LEU A 206 2.28 16.53 -1.66
N ALA A 207 1.01 16.58 -1.25
CA ALA A 207 0.02 17.51 -1.76
C ALA A 207 0.39 18.98 -1.47
N GLU A 208 0.91 19.27 -0.28
CA GLU A 208 1.38 20.62 0.09
C GLU A 208 2.55 21.10 -0.78
N ARG A 209 3.39 20.18 -1.28
CA ARG A 209 4.51 20.51 -2.17
C ARG A 209 4.08 20.67 -3.62
N ALA A 210 2.98 20.06 -4.03
CA ALA A 210 2.50 20.05 -5.40
C ALA A 210 1.68 21.32 -5.71
N VAL A 211 2.06 22.04 -6.76
CA VAL A 211 1.36 23.25 -7.21
C VAL A 211 0.19 22.89 -8.13
N LEU A 212 0.38 21.92 -9.01
CA LEU A 212 -0.63 21.33 -9.90
C LEU A 212 -0.20 19.91 -10.22
N ILE A 213 -1.12 18.97 -10.22
CA ILE A 213 -0.80 17.57 -10.49
C ILE A 213 -1.33 17.20 -11.87
N LEU A 214 -0.43 16.94 -12.81
CA LEU A 214 -0.76 16.36 -14.10
C LEU A 214 -0.61 14.85 -14.04
N TYR A 215 -1.69 14.18 -14.37
CA TYR A 215 -1.85 12.76 -14.21
C TYR A 215 -1.10 11.91 -15.22
N CYS A 216 -0.28 10.99 -14.75
CA CYS A 216 -0.04 9.75 -15.46
C CYS A 216 -0.70 8.60 -14.70
N MET A 217 -1.87 8.28 -15.16
CA MET A 217 -2.58 7.02 -15.09
C MET A 217 -3.22 6.50 -13.78
N HIS A 218 -3.13 7.00 -12.59
CA HIS A 218 -3.94 6.45 -11.47
C HIS A 218 -4.10 7.35 -10.23
N LEU A 219 -4.13 8.66 -10.40
CA LEU A 219 -4.45 9.52 -9.27
C LEU A 219 -5.89 10.08 -9.30
N SER A 220 -6.81 9.43 -10.03
CA SER A 220 -8.22 9.86 -10.07
C SER A 220 -8.91 9.84 -8.71
N ASN A 221 -8.20 9.53 -7.64
CA ASN A 221 -8.82 9.30 -6.35
C ASN A 221 -7.97 9.85 -5.21
N PHE A 222 -7.76 11.17 -5.19
CA PHE A 222 -7.47 11.91 -3.96
C PHE A 222 -8.74 12.12 -3.11
N GLU A 223 -9.89 11.68 -3.58
CA GLU A 223 -11.09 11.53 -2.78
C GLU A 223 -10.96 10.32 -1.86
N GLU A 224 -11.55 10.39 -0.69
CA GLU A 224 -11.29 9.62 0.54
C GLU A 224 -11.31 8.09 0.45
N ASP A 225 -11.62 7.48 -0.71
CA ASP A 225 -11.79 6.03 -0.86
C ASP A 225 -10.90 5.37 -1.92
N ALA A 226 -9.91 6.08 -2.45
CA ALA A 226 -9.10 5.54 -3.54
C ALA A 226 -8.00 4.63 -3.08
N VAL A 227 -8.20 3.38 -3.34
CA VAL A 227 -7.18 2.35 -3.35
C VAL A 227 -6.17 2.66 -4.45
N CYS A 228 -4.99 3.14 -4.11
CA CYS A 228 -3.85 3.11 -5.03
C CYS A 228 -3.47 1.66 -5.30
N CYS A 229 -3.32 1.28 -6.55
CA CYS A 229 -2.83 -0.02 -7.02
C CYS A 229 -1.48 -0.39 -6.42
#